data_f3fe590fb712193c0c6b5be402c77984
#
_entry.id   f3fe590fb712193c0c6b5be402c77984
#
_cell.length_a   1.000
_cell.length_b   1.000
_cell.length_c   1.000
_cell.angle_alpha   90.00
_cell.angle_beta   90.00
_cell.angle_gamma   90.00
#
_symmetry.space_group_name_H-M   'P 1'
#
loop_
_entity.id
_entity.type
_entity.pdbx_description
1 polymer ?
#
loop_
_entity_poly.entity_id
_entity_poly.type
_entity_poly.pdbx_seq_one_letter_code
_entity_poly.pdbx_strand_id
1 'polypeptide(L)'
;MSGPVIVPVQVTDTPARIREAARFGNQILPDVSRTFAISIGFLPGMLGRAVLTSYLLCRIADTIEDDGTTAPETRAQLLEEFLVALEEPAEADAFPARASGLKGDAGHLALVARTDLVLVLLRSLPRYTQERVIHWVREMALGMAKFVRNYPDGIRIQTLEEYREYCYYVAGTVGCLLTELWHEHTSAVGQREFERLWVRCQAFGEALQTVNILKDIAWDAQHENSIYIPAHDLAAHGSSHDTLLSPQHIEHNHKAVAHFIDLARLDLDQALEYMLMIPRRALAVRAFCVLPLLFAYATLRDLSGSRAMLTVGGTVKISRREVKSLMIAGLLAMISNRALRRLVQRVKARPFTFSLVAG
;
A
#
# COMPACT_ATOMS: atom_id res chain seq x y z
N MET A 1 -47.82 -14.94 -8.56
CA MET A 1 -47.32 -14.16 -9.71
C MET A 1 -45.85 -13.80 -9.42
N SER A 2 -44.90 -14.53 -10.04
CA SER A 2 -43.47 -14.29 -9.87
C SER A 2 -43.11 -13.17 -10.82
N GLY A 3 -42.65 -12.03 -10.26
CA GLY A 3 -42.13 -10.91 -11.04
C GLY A 3 -40.87 -11.29 -11.84
N PRO A 4 -40.59 -10.62 -12.95
CA PRO A 4 -39.44 -10.96 -13.78
C PRO A 4 -38.13 -10.72 -12.97
N VAL A 5 -37.30 -11.76 -12.90
CA VAL A 5 -35.91 -11.67 -12.42
C VAL A 5 -35.17 -10.83 -13.46
N ILE A 6 -34.90 -9.57 -13.13
CA ILE A 6 -34.02 -8.71 -13.93
C ILE A 6 -32.59 -9.27 -13.78
N VAL A 7 -32.14 -10.07 -14.75
CA VAL A 7 -30.74 -10.47 -14.87
C VAL A 7 -30.00 -9.23 -15.31
N PRO A 8 -29.01 -8.74 -14.55
CA PRO A 8 -28.23 -7.56 -14.96
C PRO A 8 -27.54 -7.88 -16.29
N VAL A 9 -27.70 -6.98 -17.25
CA VAL A 9 -27.03 -7.06 -18.55
C VAL A 9 -25.53 -6.96 -18.28
N GLN A 10 -24.80 -8.05 -18.48
CA GLN A 10 -23.33 -8.03 -18.44
C GLN A 10 -22.84 -7.17 -19.61
N VAL A 11 -22.43 -5.95 -19.33
CA VAL A 11 -21.70 -5.14 -20.31
C VAL A 11 -20.34 -5.78 -20.52
N THR A 12 -20.18 -6.49 -21.63
CA THR A 12 -18.90 -7.09 -22.02
C THR A 12 -18.07 -6.06 -22.75
N ASP A 13 -16.95 -5.65 -22.15
CA ASP A 13 -16.00 -4.76 -22.79
C ASP A 13 -15.42 -5.41 -24.07
N THR A 14 -15.23 -4.62 -25.12
CA THR A 14 -14.67 -5.16 -26.37
C THR A 14 -13.20 -5.60 -26.19
N PRO A 15 -12.72 -6.62 -26.94
CA PRO A 15 -11.33 -7.03 -26.88
C PRO A 15 -10.33 -5.89 -27.17
N ALA A 16 -10.73 -4.88 -27.95
CA ALA A 16 -9.91 -3.70 -28.22
C ALA A 16 -9.77 -2.82 -26.96
N ARG A 17 -10.87 -2.57 -26.23
CA ARG A 17 -10.88 -1.78 -25.01
C ARG A 17 -10.12 -2.48 -23.87
N ILE A 18 -10.23 -3.81 -23.75
CA ILE A 18 -9.43 -4.60 -22.80
C ILE A 18 -7.93 -4.49 -23.11
N ARG A 19 -7.52 -4.53 -24.38
CA ARG A 19 -6.11 -4.33 -24.76
C ARG A 19 -5.62 -2.92 -24.49
N GLU A 20 -6.45 -1.91 -24.72
CA GLU A 20 -6.15 -0.52 -24.37
C GLU A 20 -5.94 -0.38 -22.85
N ALA A 21 -6.87 -0.89 -22.05
CA ALA A 21 -6.81 -0.89 -20.60
C ALA A 21 -5.54 -1.59 -20.08
N ALA A 22 -5.19 -2.75 -20.64
CA ALA A 22 -3.98 -3.47 -20.25
C ALA A 22 -2.69 -2.70 -20.58
N ARG A 23 -2.64 -2.01 -21.72
CA ARG A 23 -1.53 -1.12 -22.09
C ARG A 23 -1.43 0.05 -21.11
N PHE A 24 -2.54 0.75 -20.89
CA PHE A 24 -2.58 1.88 -19.95
C PHE A 24 -2.11 1.46 -18.56
N GLY A 25 -2.66 0.38 -17.98
CA GLY A 25 -2.29 -0.08 -16.64
C GLY A 25 -0.79 -0.38 -16.50
N ASN A 26 -0.17 -1.01 -17.49
CA ASN A 26 1.26 -1.27 -17.46
C ASN A 26 2.11 0.00 -17.66
N GLN A 27 1.62 0.98 -18.42
CA GLN A 27 2.34 2.24 -18.65
C GLN A 27 2.29 3.17 -17.46
N ILE A 28 1.13 3.29 -16.79
CA ILE A 28 0.93 4.19 -15.65
C ILE A 28 1.58 3.66 -14.37
N LEU A 29 1.73 2.34 -14.22
CA LEU A 29 2.24 1.73 -12.99
C LEU A 29 3.60 2.28 -12.51
N PRO A 30 4.64 2.46 -13.36
CA PRO A 30 5.92 3.06 -12.95
C PRO A 30 5.80 4.52 -12.48
N ASP A 31 4.83 5.27 -12.99
CA ASP A 31 4.61 6.68 -12.66
C ASP A 31 3.93 6.80 -11.27
N VAL A 32 3.09 5.84 -10.89
CA VAL A 32 2.41 5.82 -9.58
C VAL A 32 3.13 4.99 -8.53
N SER A 33 4.03 4.08 -8.90
CA SER A 33 4.91 3.36 -7.96
C SER A 33 6.06 2.64 -8.64
N ARG A 34 7.28 3.09 -8.39
CA ARG A 34 8.49 2.41 -8.88
C ARG A 34 8.74 1.07 -8.19
N THR A 35 8.50 0.99 -6.89
CA THR A 35 8.74 -0.23 -6.11
C THR A 35 7.76 -1.33 -6.49
N PHE A 36 6.47 -1.01 -6.51
CA PHE A 36 5.45 -2.00 -6.86
C PHE A 36 5.45 -2.35 -8.34
N ALA A 37 5.88 -1.46 -9.24
CA ALA A 37 6.08 -1.79 -10.64
C ALA A 37 7.07 -2.96 -10.81
N ILE A 38 8.18 -2.92 -10.06
CA ILE A 38 9.16 -4.02 -10.06
C ILE A 38 8.57 -5.30 -9.46
N SER A 39 7.90 -5.19 -8.31
CA SER A 39 7.37 -6.35 -7.58
C SER A 39 6.23 -7.04 -8.34
N ILE A 40 5.30 -6.28 -8.93
CA ILE A 40 4.21 -6.80 -9.76
C ILE A 40 4.74 -7.47 -11.01
N GLY A 41 5.84 -6.96 -11.59
CA GLY A 41 6.50 -7.54 -12.74
C GLY A 41 6.99 -8.99 -12.57
N PHE A 42 7.13 -9.48 -11.33
CA PHE A 42 7.45 -10.89 -11.06
C PHE A 42 6.25 -11.82 -11.15
N LEU A 43 5.03 -11.30 -11.09
CA LEU A 43 3.82 -12.10 -11.03
C LEU A 43 3.34 -12.51 -12.43
N PRO A 44 3.17 -13.82 -12.70
CA PRO A 44 2.81 -14.27 -14.03
C PRO A 44 1.29 -14.23 -14.30
N GLY A 45 0.92 -14.10 -15.55
CA GLY A 45 -0.41 -14.39 -16.08
C GLY A 45 -1.55 -13.65 -15.38
N MET A 46 -2.58 -14.41 -14.94
CA MET A 46 -3.76 -13.85 -14.30
C MET A 46 -3.43 -13.24 -12.94
N LEU A 47 -2.52 -13.84 -12.17
CA LEU A 47 -2.09 -13.30 -10.89
C LEU A 47 -1.50 -11.90 -11.03
N GLY A 48 -0.60 -11.69 -12.00
CA GLY A 48 -0.02 -10.39 -12.27
C GLY A 48 -1.06 -9.35 -12.67
N ARG A 49 -2.05 -9.74 -13.50
CA ARG A 49 -3.15 -8.85 -13.89
C ARG A 49 -4.05 -8.49 -12.71
N ALA A 50 -4.43 -9.47 -11.88
CA ALA A 50 -5.25 -9.23 -10.70
C ALA A 50 -4.57 -8.27 -9.73
N VAL A 51 -3.29 -8.49 -9.40
CA VAL A 51 -2.53 -7.63 -8.49
C VAL A 51 -2.29 -6.24 -9.08
N LEU A 52 -1.99 -6.11 -10.38
CA LEU A 52 -1.89 -4.82 -11.06
C LEU A 52 -3.21 -4.04 -10.95
N THR A 53 -4.32 -4.67 -11.29
CA THR A 53 -5.65 -4.04 -11.22
C THR A 53 -5.98 -3.59 -9.80
N SER A 54 -5.77 -4.47 -8.81
CA SER A 54 -5.98 -4.16 -7.40
C SER A 54 -5.13 -2.98 -6.94
N TYR A 55 -3.85 -2.97 -7.29
CA TYR A 55 -2.94 -1.87 -6.97
C TYR A 55 -3.42 -0.53 -7.53
N LEU A 56 -3.84 -0.51 -8.81
CA LEU A 56 -4.32 0.73 -9.45
C LEU A 56 -5.61 1.23 -8.81
N LEU A 57 -6.54 0.33 -8.44
CA LEU A 57 -7.78 0.70 -7.74
C LEU A 57 -7.50 1.26 -6.35
N CYS A 58 -6.62 0.62 -5.57
CA CYS A 58 -6.21 1.16 -4.26
C CYS A 58 -5.54 2.53 -4.42
N ARG A 59 -4.67 2.71 -5.43
CA ARG A 59 -4.01 4.00 -5.68
C ARG A 59 -4.99 5.11 -6.10
N ILE A 60 -6.10 4.79 -6.78
CA ILE A 60 -7.17 5.74 -7.05
C ILE A 60 -7.81 6.20 -5.74
N ALA A 61 -8.14 5.26 -4.84
CA ALA A 61 -8.71 5.59 -3.53
C ALA A 61 -7.74 6.45 -2.69
N ASP A 62 -6.45 6.06 -2.61
CA ASP A 62 -5.41 6.85 -1.94
C ASP A 62 -5.34 8.28 -2.50
N THR A 63 -5.37 8.45 -3.84
CA THR A 63 -5.27 9.77 -4.48
C THR A 63 -6.45 10.67 -4.12
N ILE A 64 -7.64 10.11 -3.90
CA ILE A 64 -8.82 10.85 -3.45
C ILE A 64 -8.68 11.24 -1.97
N GLU A 65 -8.21 10.31 -1.12
CA GLU A 65 -8.00 10.56 0.31
C GLU A 65 -6.94 11.65 0.54
N ASP A 66 -5.81 11.58 -0.18
CA ASP A 66 -4.61 12.40 0.04
C ASP A 66 -4.76 13.85 -0.46
N ASP A 67 -5.80 14.20 -1.21
CA ASP A 67 -6.01 15.58 -1.69
C ASP A 67 -6.40 16.52 -0.55
N GLY A 68 -5.40 17.06 0.15
CA GLY A 68 -5.60 18.03 1.23
C GLY A 68 -6.24 19.36 0.83
N THR A 69 -6.46 19.61 -0.48
CA THR A 69 -7.06 20.86 -1.00
C THR A 69 -8.57 20.77 -1.24
N THR A 70 -9.08 19.56 -1.50
CA THR A 70 -10.50 19.29 -1.70
C THR A 70 -11.21 19.14 -0.35
N ALA A 71 -12.40 19.70 -0.22
CA ALA A 71 -13.20 19.64 1.01
C ALA A 71 -13.40 18.17 1.47
N PRO A 72 -13.29 17.88 2.77
CA PRO A 72 -13.36 16.50 3.29
C PRO A 72 -14.63 15.75 2.88
N GLU A 73 -15.78 16.39 2.96
CA GLU A 73 -17.04 15.76 2.54
C GLU A 73 -17.06 15.44 1.04
N THR A 74 -16.47 16.29 0.21
CA THR A 74 -16.34 16.03 -1.24
C THR A 74 -15.42 14.83 -1.49
N ARG A 75 -14.31 14.70 -0.76
CA ARG A 75 -13.42 13.54 -0.85
C ARG A 75 -14.11 12.25 -0.42
N ALA A 76 -14.81 12.30 0.71
CA ALA A 76 -15.57 11.15 1.21
C ALA A 76 -16.68 10.74 0.23
N GLN A 77 -17.39 11.71 -0.36
CA GLN A 77 -18.39 11.46 -1.40
C GLN A 77 -17.76 10.87 -2.67
N LEU A 78 -16.61 11.38 -3.12
CA LEU A 78 -15.88 10.81 -4.27
C LEU A 78 -15.44 9.37 -4.02
N LEU A 79 -15.02 9.02 -2.79
CA LEU A 79 -14.72 7.63 -2.43
C LEU A 79 -15.98 6.75 -2.52
N GLU A 80 -17.14 7.23 -2.07
CA GLU A 80 -18.41 6.50 -2.20
C GLU A 80 -18.86 6.36 -3.67
N GLU A 81 -18.73 7.42 -4.47
CA GLU A 81 -19.02 7.39 -5.91
C GLU A 81 -18.06 6.44 -6.66
N PHE A 82 -16.79 6.36 -6.23
CA PHE A 82 -15.84 5.37 -6.74
C PHE A 82 -16.31 3.94 -6.45
N LEU A 83 -16.88 3.68 -5.27
CA LEU A 83 -17.44 2.36 -4.94
C LEU A 83 -18.64 2.00 -5.82
N VAL A 84 -19.50 2.97 -6.15
CA VAL A 84 -20.59 2.76 -7.10
C VAL A 84 -20.02 2.42 -8.49
N ALA A 85 -18.98 3.14 -8.93
CA ALA A 85 -18.33 2.90 -10.22
C ALA A 85 -17.66 1.52 -10.33
N LEU A 86 -17.21 0.93 -9.19
CA LEU A 86 -16.68 -0.45 -9.16
C LEU A 86 -17.73 -1.49 -9.58
N GLU A 87 -18.98 -1.26 -9.25
CA GLU A 87 -20.07 -2.24 -9.42
C GLU A 87 -20.95 -1.94 -10.63
N GLU A 88 -21.12 -0.66 -10.97
CA GLU A 88 -22.03 -0.21 -12.02
C GLU A 88 -21.28 0.29 -13.26
N PRO A 89 -21.27 -0.45 -14.38
CA PRO A 89 -20.53 -0.07 -15.59
C PRO A 89 -20.90 1.29 -16.18
N ALA A 90 -22.16 1.73 -16.02
CA ALA A 90 -22.60 3.06 -16.47
C ALA A 90 -21.93 4.21 -15.70
N GLU A 91 -21.67 4.00 -14.42
CA GLU A 91 -20.99 4.95 -13.54
C GLU A 91 -19.48 4.97 -13.76
N ALA A 92 -18.91 3.85 -14.22
CA ALA A 92 -17.48 3.72 -14.50
C ALA A 92 -16.96 4.75 -15.51
N ASP A 93 -17.71 5.01 -16.57
CA ASP A 93 -17.34 5.97 -17.63
C ASP A 93 -17.56 7.44 -17.17
N ALA A 94 -18.44 7.69 -16.21
CA ALA A 94 -18.74 9.02 -15.69
C ALA A 94 -17.79 9.47 -14.55
N PHE A 95 -17.24 8.53 -13.81
CA PHE A 95 -16.43 8.81 -12.60
C PHE A 95 -15.20 9.71 -12.87
N PRO A 96 -14.37 9.51 -13.95
CA PRO A 96 -13.23 10.38 -14.22
C PRO A 96 -13.59 11.87 -14.30
N ALA A 97 -14.75 12.22 -14.86
CA ALA A 97 -15.20 13.61 -14.94
C ALA A 97 -15.54 14.19 -13.56
N ARG A 98 -16.16 13.39 -12.66
CA ARG A 98 -16.46 13.81 -11.29
C ARG A 98 -15.21 14.06 -10.46
N ALA A 99 -14.18 13.22 -10.64
CA ALA A 99 -12.91 13.33 -9.95
C ALA A 99 -11.92 14.35 -10.56
N SER A 100 -12.31 15.08 -11.62
CA SER A 100 -11.42 15.97 -12.37
C SER A 100 -10.93 17.20 -11.58
N GLY A 101 -11.59 17.52 -10.46
CA GLY A 101 -11.24 18.64 -9.57
C GLY A 101 -10.06 18.35 -8.62
N LEU A 102 -9.68 17.08 -8.45
CA LEU A 102 -8.62 16.65 -7.51
C LEU A 102 -7.26 17.28 -7.86
N LYS A 103 -6.44 17.47 -6.82
CA LYS A 103 -5.08 17.99 -6.88
C LYS A 103 -4.10 16.97 -6.33
N GLY A 104 -2.87 16.98 -6.84
CA GLY A 104 -1.84 16.05 -6.39
C GLY A 104 -0.76 15.79 -7.44
N ASP A 105 -0.06 14.67 -7.29
CA ASP A 105 0.96 14.23 -8.24
C ASP A 105 0.38 13.97 -9.64
N ALA A 106 1.10 14.39 -10.68
CA ALA A 106 0.63 14.31 -12.06
C ALA A 106 0.36 12.87 -12.52
N GLY A 107 1.17 11.90 -12.08
CA GLY A 107 0.98 10.48 -12.39
C GLY A 107 -0.27 9.93 -11.71
N HIS A 108 -0.50 10.28 -10.45
CA HIS A 108 -1.69 9.89 -9.70
C HIS A 108 -2.97 10.49 -10.32
N LEU A 109 -2.96 11.77 -10.69
CA LEU A 109 -4.09 12.41 -11.37
C LEU A 109 -4.35 11.80 -12.75
N ALA A 110 -3.30 11.46 -13.51
CA ALA A 110 -3.44 10.77 -14.78
C ALA A 110 -4.07 9.37 -14.62
N LEU A 111 -3.79 8.67 -13.52
CA LEU A 111 -4.45 7.41 -13.18
C LEU A 111 -5.94 7.63 -12.88
N VAL A 112 -6.28 8.59 -12.03
CA VAL A 112 -7.68 8.91 -11.68
C VAL A 112 -8.48 9.32 -12.93
N ALA A 113 -7.89 10.13 -13.83
CA ALA A 113 -8.52 10.55 -15.08
C ALA A 113 -8.84 9.38 -16.03
N ARG A 114 -8.30 8.20 -15.79
CA ARG A 114 -8.55 7.00 -16.58
C ARG A 114 -9.03 5.81 -15.72
N THR A 115 -9.76 6.12 -14.66
CA THR A 115 -10.44 5.10 -13.84
C THR A 115 -11.33 4.20 -14.70
N ASP A 116 -11.93 4.73 -15.77
CA ASP A 116 -12.69 3.96 -16.77
C ASP A 116 -11.92 2.75 -17.29
N LEU A 117 -10.64 2.91 -17.65
CA LEU A 117 -9.80 1.81 -18.12
C LEU A 117 -9.41 0.83 -17.02
N VAL A 118 -9.18 1.32 -15.79
CA VAL A 118 -8.88 0.43 -14.66
C VAL A 118 -10.09 -0.45 -14.34
N LEU A 119 -11.31 0.09 -14.45
CA LEU A 119 -12.55 -0.67 -14.27
C LEU A 119 -12.78 -1.67 -15.42
N VAL A 120 -12.34 -1.37 -16.65
CA VAL A 120 -12.29 -2.37 -17.75
C VAL A 120 -11.33 -3.52 -17.37
N LEU A 121 -10.16 -3.23 -16.77
CA LEU A 121 -9.25 -4.28 -16.28
C LEU A 121 -9.94 -5.16 -15.23
N LEU A 122 -10.63 -4.55 -14.26
CA LEU A 122 -11.36 -5.26 -13.23
C LEU A 122 -12.38 -6.22 -13.85
N ARG A 123 -13.23 -5.73 -14.75
CA ARG A 123 -14.25 -6.55 -15.44
C ARG A 123 -13.66 -7.63 -16.34
N SER A 124 -12.40 -7.50 -16.76
CA SER A 124 -11.68 -8.52 -17.55
C SER A 124 -11.13 -9.69 -16.72
N LEU A 125 -11.13 -9.57 -15.38
CA LEU A 125 -10.73 -10.65 -14.47
C LEU A 125 -11.83 -11.73 -14.37
N PRO A 126 -11.50 -12.94 -13.92
CA PRO A 126 -12.53 -13.94 -13.56
C PRO A 126 -13.49 -13.38 -12.50
N ARG A 127 -14.76 -13.73 -12.57
CA ARG A 127 -15.81 -13.18 -11.68
C ARG A 127 -15.45 -13.31 -10.20
N TYR A 128 -14.95 -14.46 -9.80
CA TYR A 128 -14.54 -14.71 -8.41
C TYR A 128 -13.40 -13.78 -7.96
N THR A 129 -12.43 -13.53 -8.84
CA THR A 129 -11.35 -12.55 -8.60
C THR A 129 -11.91 -11.13 -8.52
N GLN A 130 -12.86 -10.75 -9.39
CA GLN A 130 -13.52 -9.44 -9.32
C GLN A 130 -14.18 -9.22 -7.96
N GLU A 131 -14.98 -10.19 -7.49
CA GLU A 131 -15.70 -10.12 -6.21
C GLU A 131 -14.76 -9.89 -5.04
N ARG A 132 -13.57 -10.54 -5.02
CA ARG A 132 -12.54 -10.32 -4.00
C ARG A 132 -11.92 -8.93 -4.07
N VAL A 133 -11.53 -8.51 -5.27
CA VAL A 133 -10.95 -7.18 -5.47
C VAL A 133 -11.94 -6.10 -5.04
N ILE A 134 -13.20 -6.19 -5.47
CA ILE A 134 -14.25 -5.25 -5.08
C ILE A 134 -14.44 -5.24 -3.56
N HIS A 135 -14.50 -6.41 -2.92
CA HIS A 135 -14.69 -6.51 -1.48
C HIS A 135 -13.60 -5.72 -0.71
N TRP A 136 -12.33 -5.97 -1.01
CA TRP A 136 -11.23 -5.35 -0.26
C TRP A 136 -11.00 -3.88 -0.60
N VAL A 137 -11.20 -3.49 -1.87
CA VAL A 137 -11.15 -2.08 -2.28
C VAL A 137 -12.30 -1.29 -1.64
N ARG A 138 -13.48 -1.91 -1.51
CA ARG A 138 -14.63 -1.32 -0.79
C ARG A 138 -14.30 -1.10 0.69
N GLU A 139 -13.77 -2.11 1.37
CA GLU A 139 -13.38 -2.02 2.78
C GLU A 139 -12.37 -0.89 3.01
N MET A 140 -11.34 -0.81 2.14
CA MET A 140 -10.34 0.26 2.15
C MET A 140 -10.97 1.64 1.97
N ALA A 141 -11.75 1.84 0.91
CA ALA A 141 -12.30 3.16 0.58
C ALA A 141 -13.35 3.65 1.61
N LEU A 142 -14.14 2.74 2.19
CA LEU A 142 -15.05 3.08 3.29
C LEU A 142 -14.29 3.51 4.55
N GLY A 143 -13.19 2.82 4.87
CA GLY A 143 -12.31 3.22 5.96
C GLY A 143 -11.70 4.60 5.74
N MET A 144 -11.18 4.87 4.53
CA MET A 144 -10.66 6.18 4.14
C MET A 144 -11.72 7.26 4.26
N ALA A 145 -12.93 7.05 3.74
CA ALA A 145 -14.04 8.00 3.86
C ALA A 145 -14.42 8.29 5.32
N LYS A 146 -14.39 7.26 6.20
CA LYS A 146 -14.59 7.42 7.64
C LYS A 146 -13.54 8.36 8.25
N PHE A 147 -12.25 8.14 7.97
CA PHE A 147 -11.18 8.96 8.54
C PHE A 147 -11.21 10.39 8.01
N VAL A 148 -11.47 10.57 6.72
CA VAL A 148 -11.64 11.90 6.11
C VAL A 148 -12.77 12.69 6.77
N ARG A 149 -13.93 12.06 7.07
CA ARG A 149 -15.03 12.71 7.77
C ARG A 149 -14.75 13.00 9.24
N ASN A 150 -14.07 12.09 9.92
CA ASN A 150 -13.73 12.25 11.33
C ASN A 150 -12.71 13.39 11.56
N TYR A 151 -11.91 13.69 10.54
CA TYR A 151 -10.84 14.69 10.60
C TYR A 151 -10.97 15.75 9.49
N PRO A 152 -11.96 16.64 9.56
CA PRO A 152 -12.21 17.61 8.49
C PRO A 152 -11.06 18.59 8.25
N ASP A 153 -10.23 18.82 9.26
CA ASP A 153 -9.06 19.71 9.19
C ASP A 153 -7.75 18.95 8.97
N GLY A 154 -7.82 17.73 8.42
CA GLY A 154 -6.68 16.84 8.23
C GLY A 154 -6.51 15.81 9.36
N ILE A 155 -6.06 14.61 9.00
CA ILE A 155 -6.01 13.46 9.92
C ILE A 155 -5.08 13.76 11.10
N ARG A 156 -5.57 13.50 12.31
CA ARG A 156 -4.89 13.71 13.60
C ARG A 156 -5.14 12.54 14.53
N ILE A 157 -4.51 11.42 14.26
CA ILE A 157 -4.69 10.17 15.04
C ILE A 157 -4.47 10.43 16.53
N GLN A 158 -5.39 9.99 17.38
CA GLN A 158 -5.34 10.23 18.82
C GLN A 158 -4.70 9.08 19.59
N THR A 159 -5.03 7.84 19.26
CA THR A 159 -4.61 6.64 20.01
C THR A 159 -3.92 5.61 19.13
N LEU A 160 -3.17 4.70 19.76
CA LEU A 160 -2.56 3.57 19.03
C LEU A 160 -3.62 2.63 18.43
N GLU A 161 -4.79 2.49 19.08
CA GLU A 161 -5.88 1.68 18.56
C GLU A 161 -6.43 2.28 17.26
N GLU A 162 -6.67 3.59 17.26
CA GLU A 162 -7.10 4.32 16.06
C GLU A 162 -6.06 4.28 14.94
N TYR A 163 -4.76 4.37 15.30
CA TYR A 163 -3.65 4.17 14.36
C TYR A 163 -3.70 2.79 13.70
N ARG A 164 -3.92 1.74 14.49
CA ARG A 164 -4.03 0.37 13.98
C ARG A 164 -5.26 0.21 13.08
N GLU A 165 -6.38 0.82 13.46
CA GLU A 165 -7.57 0.84 12.63
C GLU A 165 -7.30 1.53 11.27
N TYR A 166 -6.64 2.68 11.27
CA TYR A 166 -6.24 3.36 10.04
C TYR A 166 -5.34 2.47 9.16
N CYS A 167 -4.27 1.94 9.73
CA CYS A 167 -3.34 1.05 9.01
C CYS A 167 -4.02 -0.21 8.47
N TYR A 168 -5.01 -0.75 9.20
CA TYR A 168 -5.83 -1.85 8.70
C TYR A 168 -6.55 -1.47 7.42
N TYR A 169 -7.26 -0.33 7.41
CA TYR A 169 -8.02 0.06 6.22
C TYR A 169 -7.10 0.32 5.02
N VAL A 170 -6.05 1.11 5.17
CA VAL A 170 -5.21 1.54 4.03
C VAL A 170 -4.20 0.49 3.57
N ALA A 171 -3.88 -0.52 4.39
CA ALA A 171 -2.84 -1.50 4.06
C ALA A 171 -3.11 -2.93 4.52
N GLY A 172 -3.74 -3.14 5.68
CA GLY A 172 -4.13 -4.47 6.15
C GLY A 172 -5.07 -5.17 5.18
N THR A 173 -6.07 -4.46 4.66
CA THR A 173 -6.99 -4.91 3.59
C THR A 173 -6.23 -5.40 2.35
N VAL A 174 -5.16 -4.71 1.96
CA VAL A 174 -4.30 -5.10 0.83
C VAL A 174 -3.58 -6.42 1.14
N GLY A 175 -3.10 -6.60 2.37
CA GLY A 175 -2.49 -7.85 2.81
C GLY A 175 -3.45 -9.04 2.71
N CYS A 176 -4.72 -8.84 3.10
CA CYS A 176 -5.80 -9.83 2.97
C CYS A 176 -6.09 -10.15 1.50
N LEU A 177 -6.31 -9.12 0.67
CA LEU A 177 -6.55 -9.27 -0.76
C LEU A 177 -5.43 -10.06 -1.45
N LEU A 178 -4.19 -9.69 -1.22
CA LEU A 178 -3.04 -10.38 -1.80
C LEU A 178 -3.01 -11.87 -1.38
N THR A 179 -3.30 -12.17 -0.12
CA THR A 179 -3.30 -13.55 0.39
C THR A 179 -4.38 -14.40 -0.27
N GLU A 180 -5.56 -13.84 -0.53
CA GLU A 180 -6.62 -14.51 -1.30
C GLU A 180 -6.19 -14.73 -2.76
N LEU A 181 -5.58 -13.71 -3.41
CA LEU A 181 -5.10 -13.85 -4.78
C LEU A 181 -3.95 -14.88 -4.91
N TRP A 182 -3.08 -15.01 -3.86
CA TRP A 182 -2.09 -16.09 -3.84
C TRP A 182 -2.75 -17.46 -3.83
N HIS A 183 -3.78 -17.65 -3.03
CA HIS A 183 -4.52 -18.91 -2.94
C HIS A 183 -5.26 -19.23 -4.23
N GLU A 184 -5.91 -18.24 -4.84
CA GLU A 184 -6.70 -18.41 -6.04
C GLU A 184 -5.87 -18.73 -7.28
N HIS A 185 -4.74 -18.04 -7.45
CA HIS A 185 -3.99 -18.03 -8.71
C HIS A 185 -2.65 -18.78 -8.67
N THR A 186 -2.28 -19.41 -7.55
CA THR A 186 -1.08 -20.25 -7.52
C THR A 186 -1.30 -21.56 -6.79
N SER A 187 -1.05 -22.67 -7.47
CA SER A 187 -1.13 -24.01 -6.89
C SER A 187 -0.16 -24.25 -5.73
N ALA A 188 0.81 -23.34 -5.56
CA ALA A 188 1.76 -23.40 -4.46
C ALA A 188 1.15 -23.00 -3.11
N VAL A 189 0.02 -22.26 -3.10
CA VAL A 189 -0.69 -21.83 -1.90
C VAL A 189 -2.05 -22.55 -1.85
N GLY A 190 -2.04 -23.82 -1.40
CA GLY A 190 -3.25 -24.59 -1.16
C GLY A 190 -3.98 -24.13 0.10
N GLN A 191 -5.12 -24.81 0.42
CA GLN A 191 -5.98 -24.45 1.54
C GLN A 191 -5.21 -24.35 2.88
N ARG A 192 -4.35 -25.30 3.19
CA ARG A 192 -3.55 -25.32 4.42
C ARG A 192 -2.56 -24.15 4.51
N GLU A 193 -1.91 -23.83 3.40
CA GLU A 193 -1.01 -22.69 3.32
C GLU A 193 -1.76 -21.37 3.44
N PHE A 194 -2.93 -21.26 2.80
CA PHE A 194 -3.81 -20.11 2.91
C PHE A 194 -4.23 -19.84 4.36
N GLU A 195 -4.77 -20.83 5.07
CA GLU A 195 -5.19 -20.69 6.47
C GLU A 195 -4.05 -20.18 7.37
N ARG A 196 -2.84 -20.66 7.13
CA ARG A 196 -1.66 -20.21 7.89
C ARG A 196 -1.25 -18.77 7.56
N LEU A 197 -1.33 -18.38 6.29
CA LEU A 197 -1.01 -17.03 5.85
C LEU A 197 -2.08 -16.03 6.31
N TRP A 198 -3.34 -16.46 6.32
CA TRP A 198 -4.49 -15.63 6.67
C TRP A 198 -4.38 -15.00 8.06
N VAL A 199 -3.88 -15.75 9.03
CA VAL A 199 -3.67 -15.26 10.41
C VAL A 199 -2.74 -14.04 10.50
N ARG A 200 -1.93 -13.79 9.46
CA ARG A 200 -0.90 -12.74 9.44
C ARG A 200 -0.96 -11.83 8.22
N CYS A 201 -1.99 -11.96 7.38
CA CYS A 201 -2.07 -11.21 6.12
C CYS A 201 -2.09 -9.70 6.36
N GLN A 202 -2.84 -9.23 7.36
CA GLN A 202 -2.93 -7.82 7.73
C GLN A 202 -1.56 -7.26 8.15
N ALA A 203 -0.85 -7.97 9.02
CA ALA A 203 0.43 -7.54 9.56
C ALA A 203 1.49 -7.24 8.48
N PHE A 204 1.41 -7.93 7.32
CA PHE A 204 2.33 -7.65 6.21
C PHE A 204 2.10 -6.27 5.59
N GLY A 205 0.84 -5.89 5.34
CA GLY A 205 0.49 -4.57 4.82
C GLY A 205 0.74 -3.45 5.84
N GLU A 206 0.22 -3.63 7.06
CA GLU A 206 0.33 -2.64 8.14
C GLU A 206 1.77 -2.29 8.48
N ALA A 207 2.68 -3.28 8.51
CA ALA A 207 4.09 -3.04 8.78
C ALA A 207 4.76 -2.16 7.70
N LEU A 208 4.41 -2.35 6.44
CA LEU A 208 4.92 -1.51 5.34
C LEU A 208 4.36 -0.08 5.45
N GLN A 209 3.09 0.05 5.81
CA GLN A 209 2.44 1.35 6.00
C GLN A 209 3.03 2.11 7.18
N THR A 210 3.31 1.45 8.30
CA THR A 210 3.99 2.06 9.45
C THR A 210 5.34 2.68 9.05
N VAL A 211 6.11 2.00 8.20
CA VAL A 211 7.38 2.55 7.70
C VAL A 211 7.16 3.73 6.76
N ASN A 212 6.12 3.70 5.91
CA ASN A 212 5.78 4.83 5.05
C ASN A 212 5.39 6.07 5.88
N ILE A 213 4.49 5.91 6.85
CA ILE A 213 4.09 6.99 7.76
C ILE A 213 5.30 7.60 8.47
N LEU A 214 6.19 6.79 9.02
CA LEU A 214 7.40 7.27 9.67
C LEU A 214 8.35 8.02 8.72
N LYS A 215 8.45 7.55 7.49
CA LYS A 215 9.31 8.17 6.47
C LYS A 215 8.77 9.52 6.01
N ASP A 216 7.45 9.63 5.92
CA ASP A 216 6.78 10.75 5.24
C ASP A 216 6.15 11.75 6.23
N ILE A 217 6.40 11.66 7.57
CA ILE A 217 5.83 12.55 8.62
C ILE A 217 5.81 14.04 8.20
N ALA A 218 6.94 14.58 7.74
CA ALA A 218 7.02 15.99 7.36
C ALA A 218 6.30 16.26 6.03
N TRP A 219 6.30 15.31 5.12
CA TRP A 219 5.60 15.44 3.83
C TRP A 219 4.09 15.45 4.04
N ASP A 220 3.54 14.47 4.76
CA ASP A 220 2.12 14.31 5.02
C ASP A 220 1.57 15.53 5.78
N ALA A 221 2.31 16.01 6.80
CA ALA A 221 1.92 17.21 7.54
C ALA A 221 1.87 18.48 6.67
N GLN A 222 2.72 18.60 5.64
CA GLN A 222 2.83 19.79 4.81
C GLN A 222 1.90 19.77 3.58
N HIS A 223 1.67 18.60 2.98
CA HIS A 223 0.96 18.48 1.71
C HIS A 223 -0.46 17.94 1.86
N GLU A 224 -0.67 17.07 2.84
CA GLU A 224 -1.96 16.44 3.11
C GLU A 224 -2.61 17.01 4.38
N ASN A 225 -1.90 17.88 5.10
CA ASN A 225 -2.28 18.36 6.43
C ASN A 225 -2.63 17.19 7.39
N SER A 226 -1.87 16.10 7.34
CA SER A 226 -2.14 14.87 8.11
C SER A 226 -0.95 14.46 8.98
N ILE A 227 -1.24 14.03 10.22
CA ILE A 227 -0.25 13.48 11.16
C ILE A 227 -0.82 12.20 11.75
N TYR A 228 -0.19 11.08 11.42
CA TYR A 228 -0.63 9.74 11.77
C TYR A 228 -0.02 9.22 13.08
N ILE A 229 1.04 9.86 13.61
CA ILE A 229 1.60 9.46 14.91
C ILE A 229 0.60 9.83 16.02
N PRO A 230 0.19 8.89 16.90
CA PRO A 230 -0.83 9.13 17.89
C PRO A 230 -0.49 10.27 18.86
N ALA A 231 -1.47 11.15 19.12
CA ALA A 231 -1.30 12.28 20.05
C ALA A 231 -0.90 11.83 21.44
N HIS A 232 -1.46 10.70 21.94
CA HIS A 232 -1.15 10.14 23.24
C HIS A 232 0.32 9.69 23.33
N ASP A 233 0.86 9.08 22.27
CA ASP A 233 2.28 8.65 22.24
C ASP A 233 3.21 9.87 22.15
N LEU A 234 2.84 10.91 21.40
CA LEU A 234 3.59 12.16 21.36
C LEU A 234 3.61 12.83 22.73
N ALA A 235 2.45 12.95 23.41
CA ALA A 235 2.32 13.59 24.70
C ALA A 235 3.13 12.87 25.81
N ALA A 236 3.20 11.55 25.76
CA ALA A 236 4.01 10.75 26.69
C ALA A 236 5.51 11.09 26.63
N HIS A 237 5.96 11.72 25.56
CA HIS A 237 7.37 12.15 25.34
C HIS A 237 7.53 13.66 25.32
N GLY A 238 6.50 14.43 25.73
CA GLY A 238 6.53 15.90 25.74
C GLY A 238 6.47 16.55 24.36
N SER A 239 5.87 15.86 23.38
CA SER A 239 5.59 16.32 22.01
C SER A 239 4.08 16.46 21.78
N SER A 240 3.67 17.04 20.66
CA SER A 240 2.29 17.14 20.21
C SER A 240 2.24 17.25 18.69
N HIS A 241 1.06 17.10 18.09
CA HIS A 241 0.85 17.34 16.66
C HIS A 241 1.31 18.76 16.24
N ASP A 242 1.02 19.77 17.07
CA ASP A 242 1.38 21.17 16.77
C ASP A 242 2.90 21.42 16.84
N THR A 243 3.61 20.65 17.63
CA THR A 243 5.05 20.86 17.85
C THR A 243 5.93 19.82 17.13
N LEU A 244 5.35 18.83 16.45
CA LEU A 244 6.07 17.70 15.87
C LEU A 244 7.16 18.11 14.86
N LEU A 245 6.93 19.17 14.10
CA LEU A 245 7.91 19.69 13.13
C LEU A 245 8.64 20.95 13.64
N SER A 246 8.45 21.31 14.93
CA SER A 246 9.09 22.50 15.52
C SER A 246 10.56 22.22 15.85
N PRO A 247 11.52 23.00 15.33
CA PRO A 247 12.94 22.85 15.67
C PRO A 247 13.23 22.97 17.17
N GLN A 248 12.45 23.79 17.89
CA GLN A 248 12.59 24.01 19.33
C GLN A 248 12.24 22.74 20.15
N HIS A 249 11.42 21.86 19.62
CA HIS A 249 10.96 20.63 20.27
C HIS A 249 11.63 19.37 19.68
N ILE A 250 12.61 19.50 18.82
CA ILE A 250 13.20 18.39 18.04
C ILE A 250 13.66 17.21 18.90
N GLU A 251 14.17 17.45 20.12
CA GLU A 251 14.62 16.37 21.02
C GLU A 251 13.44 15.54 21.58
N HIS A 252 12.33 16.21 21.95
CA HIS A 252 11.12 15.52 22.42
C HIS A 252 10.47 14.79 21.26
N ASN A 253 10.35 15.44 20.11
CA ASN A 253 9.79 14.87 18.89
C ASN A 253 10.57 13.63 18.45
N HIS A 254 11.90 13.69 18.48
CA HIS A 254 12.76 12.56 18.14
C HIS A 254 12.59 11.39 19.12
N LYS A 255 12.43 11.66 20.42
CA LYS A 255 12.17 10.60 21.42
C LYS A 255 10.82 9.92 21.17
N ALA A 256 9.77 10.70 20.91
CA ALA A 256 8.45 10.16 20.59
C ALA A 256 8.48 9.27 19.35
N VAL A 257 9.10 9.75 18.26
CA VAL A 257 9.23 8.98 17.02
C VAL A 257 10.14 7.76 17.17
N ALA A 258 11.19 7.84 18.02
CA ALA A 258 12.04 6.67 18.30
C ALA A 258 11.26 5.53 18.93
N HIS A 259 10.33 5.83 19.86
CA HIS A 259 9.40 4.82 20.39
C HIS A 259 8.55 4.18 19.29
N PHE A 260 8.04 4.99 18.36
CA PHE A 260 7.24 4.51 17.24
C PHE A 260 8.05 3.69 16.21
N ILE A 261 9.35 4.00 16.06
CA ILE A 261 10.29 3.20 15.28
C ILE A 261 10.47 1.80 15.89
N ASP A 262 10.50 1.69 17.22
CA ASP A 262 10.58 0.38 17.90
C ASP A 262 9.31 -0.46 17.67
N LEU A 263 8.12 0.17 17.67
CA LEU A 263 6.87 -0.49 17.29
C LEU A 263 6.95 -0.99 15.82
N ALA A 264 7.41 -0.14 14.89
CA ALA A 264 7.58 -0.51 13.49
C ALA A 264 8.54 -1.70 13.28
N ARG A 265 9.56 -1.84 14.13
CA ARG A 265 10.46 -3.01 14.10
C ARG A 265 9.72 -4.30 14.43
N LEU A 266 8.86 -4.27 15.45
CA LEU A 266 8.05 -5.43 15.83
C LEU A 266 7.06 -5.80 14.71
N ASP A 267 6.44 -4.81 14.09
CA ASP A 267 5.52 -5.01 12.96
C ASP A 267 6.25 -5.64 11.75
N LEU A 268 7.43 -5.13 11.41
CA LEU A 268 8.23 -5.71 10.32
C LEU A 268 8.69 -7.15 10.63
N ASP A 269 8.93 -7.49 11.90
CA ASP A 269 9.25 -8.86 12.28
C ASP A 269 8.03 -9.79 12.11
N GLN A 270 6.80 -9.32 12.32
CA GLN A 270 5.57 -10.05 11.97
C GLN A 270 5.41 -10.20 10.44
N ALA A 271 5.70 -9.15 9.68
CA ALA A 271 5.70 -9.20 8.21
C ALA A 271 6.75 -10.19 7.67
N LEU A 272 7.92 -10.29 8.32
CA LEU A 272 8.93 -11.30 7.99
C LEU A 272 8.39 -12.72 8.23
N GLU A 273 7.69 -12.97 9.34
CA GLU A 273 7.09 -14.29 9.59
C GLU A 273 6.05 -14.64 8.52
N TYR A 274 5.20 -13.69 8.11
CA TYR A 274 4.30 -13.90 6.96
C TYR A 274 5.10 -14.31 5.71
N MET A 275 6.12 -13.55 5.33
CA MET A 275 6.98 -13.85 4.18
C MET A 275 7.61 -15.24 4.26
N LEU A 276 8.04 -15.66 5.46
CA LEU A 276 8.68 -16.97 5.66
C LEU A 276 7.68 -18.15 5.61
N MET A 277 6.38 -17.89 5.84
CA MET A 277 5.29 -18.85 5.69
C MET A 277 4.95 -19.13 4.23
N ILE A 278 5.19 -18.18 3.31
CA ILE A 278 4.96 -18.38 1.89
C ILE A 278 5.78 -19.58 1.40
N PRO A 279 5.15 -20.59 0.78
CA PRO A 279 5.85 -21.79 0.32
C PRO A 279 7.05 -21.46 -0.57
N ARG A 280 8.17 -22.15 -0.39
CA ARG A 280 9.39 -21.90 -1.18
C ARG A 280 9.18 -22.11 -2.68
N ARG A 281 8.22 -22.97 -3.07
CA ARG A 281 7.84 -23.22 -4.47
C ARG A 281 7.04 -22.06 -5.09
N ALA A 282 6.45 -21.17 -4.27
CA ALA A 282 5.72 -19.96 -4.73
C ALA A 282 6.71 -18.83 -5.04
N LEU A 283 7.63 -19.04 -5.97
CA LEU A 283 8.77 -18.15 -6.24
C LEU A 283 8.33 -16.74 -6.64
N ALA A 284 7.31 -16.61 -7.48
CA ALA A 284 6.78 -15.33 -7.92
C ALA A 284 6.22 -14.50 -6.75
N VAL A 285 5.42 -15.14 -5.89
CA VAL A 285 4.85 -14.52 -4.68
C VAL A 285 5.96 -14.11 -3.71
N ARG A 286 6.95 -14.97 -3.52
CA ARG A 286 8.11 -14.64 -2.68
C ARG A 286 8.94 -13.49 -3.23
N ALA A 287 9.14 -13.43 -4.55
CA ALA A 287 9.81 -12.32 -5.21
C ALA A 287 9.06 -10.99 -5.03
N PHE A 288 7.71 -11.02 -5.16
CA PHE A 288 6.86 -9.87 -4.90
C PHE A 288 7.01 -9.35 -3.45
N CYS A 289 6.93 -10.23 -2.46
CA CYS A 289 6.92 -9.83 -1.04
C CYS A 289 8.31 -9.45 -0.50
N VAL A 290 9.39 -10.06 -0.99
CA VAL A 290 10.74 -9.89 -0.41
C VAL A 290 11.28 -8.47 -0.61
N LEU A 291 11.00 -7.84 -1.74
CA LEU A 291 11.59 -6.54 -2.07
C LEU A 291 11.03 -5.40 -1.20
N PRO A 292 9.69 -5.18 -1.10
CA PRO A 292 9.17 -4.15 -0.22
C PRO A 292 9.56 -4.38 1.24
N LEU A 293 9.59 -5.63 1.69
CA LEU A 293 10.03 -5.97 3.05
C LEU A 293 11.49 -5.57 3.32
N LEU A 294 12.43 -5.88 2.42
CA LEU A 294 13.83 -5.50 2.58
C LEU A 294 14.03 -3.99 2.50
N PHE A 295 13.30 -3.31 1.63
CA PHE A 295 13.35 -1.84 1.53
C PHE A 295 12.79 -1.19 2.80
N ALA A 296 11.71 -1.74 3.38
CA ALA A 296 11.16 -1.26 4.65
C ALA A 296 12.17 -1.41 5.80
N TYR A 297 12.85 -2.56 5.93
CA TYR A 297 13.90 -2.73 6.94
C TYR A 297 15.07 -1.75 6.77
N ALA A 298 15.52 -1.53 5.53
CA ALA A 298 16.60 -0.60 5.25
C ALA A 298 16.17 0.84 5.54
N THR A 299 14.95 1.22 5.16
CA THR A 299 14.39 2.55 5.46
C THR A 299 14.25 2.77 6.96
N LEU A 300 13.70 1.80 7.70
CA LEU A 300 13.53 1.91 9.15
C LEU A 300 14.87 2.01 9.89
N ARG A 301 15.91 1.29 9.43
CA ARG A 301 17.27 1.43 9.93
C ARG A 301 17.77 2.89 9.78
N ASP A 302 17.60 3.46 8.58
CA ASP A 302 18.09 4.83 8.30
C ASP A 302 17.25 5.87 9.05
N LEU A 303 15.95 5.65 9.23
CA LEU A 303 15.07 6.48 10.07
C LEU A 303 15.53 6.51 11.52
N SER A 304 15.95 5.38 12.10
CA SER A 304 16.37 5.32 13.50
C SER A 304 17.62 6.15 13.84
N GLY A 305 18.42 6.48 12.85
CA GLY A 305 19.60 7.33 13.00
C GLY A 305 19.43 8.77 12.49
N SER A 306 18.22 9.14 12.03
CA SER A 306 17.97 10.41 11.34
C SER A 306 16.93 11.26 12.08
N ARG A 307 17.03 12.57 11.92
CA ARG A 307 16.00 13.55 12.32
C ARG A 307 15.33 14.20 11.10
N ALA A 308 15.73 13.80 9.89
CA ALA A 308 15.27 14.44 8.66
C ALA A 308 13.74 14.31 8.48
N MET A 309 13.12 13.19 8.93
CA MET A 309 11.66 13.00 8.87
C MET A 309 10.87 13.97 9.76
N LEU A 310 11.52 14.67 10.69
CA LEU A 310 10.95 15.70 11.56
C LEU A 310 11.30 17.11 11.10
N THR A 311 11.91 17.26 9.93
CA THR A 311 12.37 18.55 9.42
C THR A 311 11.62 18.86 8.12
N VAL A 312 11.11 20.07 8.01
CA VAL A 312 10.44 20.58 6.80
C VAL A 312 11.34 20.36 5.57
N GLY A 313 10.82 19.67 4.56
CA GLY A 313 11.56 19.29 3.35
C GLY A 313 12.60 18.18 3.53
N GLY A 314 12.76 17.67 4.76
CA GLY A 314 13.67 16.56 5.03
C GLY A 314 13.12 15.23 4.53
N THR A 315 13.99 14.38 4.01
CA THR A 315 13.62 13.05 3.52
C THR A 315 14.66 12.01 3.93
N VAL A 316 14.20 10.80 4.24
CA VAL A 316 15.06 9.64 4.46
C VAL A 316 14.86 8.65 3.32
N LYS A 317 15.92 8.39 2.56
CA LYS A 317 15.85 7.49 1.40
C LYS A 317 17.09 6.60 1.37
N ILE A 318 16.88 5.30 1.21
CA ILE A 318 17.95 4.35 0.93
C ILE A 318 18.63 4.68 -0.42
N SER A 319 19.92 4.49 -0.52
CA SER A 319 20.67 4.81 -1.73
C SER A 319 20.27 3.91 -2.91
N ARG A 320 20.34 4.43 -4.14
CA ARG A 320 20.11 3.64 -5.37
C ARG A 320 21.02 2.40 -5.45
N ARG A 321 22.25 2.50 -4.93
CA ARG A 321 23.20 1.38 -4.88
C ARG A 321 22.72 0.29 -3.92
N GLU A 322 22.21 0.68 -2.77
CA GLU A 322 21.65 -0.24 -1.80
C GLU A 322 20.37 -0.90 -2.32
N VAL A 323 19.46 -0.14 -2.94
CA VAL A 323 18.27 -0.69 -3.60
C VAL A 323 18.64 -1.82 -4.57
N LYS A 324 19.59 -1.58 -5.49
CA LYS A 324 20.08 -2.60 -6.42
C LYS A 324 20.67 -3.82 -5.72
N SER A 325 21.45 -3.58 -4.66
CA SER A 325 22.06 -4.66 -3.87
C SER A 325 21.00 -5.51 -3.15
N LEU A 326 19.98 -4.88 -2.57
CA LEU A 326 18.88 -5.55 -1.90
C LEU A 326 18.01 -6.34 -2.89
N MET A 327 17.79 -5.81 -4.09
CA MET A 327 17.06 -6.55 -5.14
C MET A 327 17.76 -7.87 -5.49
N ILE A 328 19.06 -7.82 -5.79
CA ILE A 328 19.82 -9.02 -6.14
C ILE A 328 19.88 -10.00 -4.97
N ALA A 329 20.27 -9.51 -3.79
CA ALA A 329 20.40 -10.34 -2.60
C ALA A 329 19.07 -10.93 -2.14
N GLY A 330 17.98 -10.15 -2.22
CA GLY A 330 16.62 -10.58 -1.87
C GLY A 330 16.13 -11.71 -2.77
N LEU A 331 16.28 -11.56 -4.09
CA LEU A 331 15.90 -12.60 -5.06
C LEU A 331 16.72 -13.89 -4.89
N LEU A 332 18.01 -13.79 -4.56
CA LEU A 332 18.83 -14.97 -4.25
C LEU A 332 18.46 -15.60 -2.89
N ALA A 333 18.15 -14.78 -1.88
CA ALA A 333 17.85 -15.26 -0.53
C ALA A 333 16.43 -15.83 -0.40
N MET A 334 15.47 -15.40 -1.24
CA MET A 334 14.07 -15.79 -1.11
C MET A 334 13.80 -17.30 -1.21
N ILE A 335 14.69 -18.07 -1.82
CA ILE A 335 14.57 -19.53 -1.93
C ILE A 335 14.81 -20.27 -0.61
N SER A 336 15.41 -19.61 0.39
CA SER A 336 15.76 -20.18 1.69
C SER A 336 15.38 -19.27 2.85
N ASN A 337 14.51 -19.74 3.74
CA ASN A 337 14.11 -19.00 4.94
C ASN A 337 15.33 -18.64 5.83
N ARG A 338 16.32 -19.53 5.91
CA ARG A 338 17.56 -19.26 6.67
C ARG A 338 18.40 -18.16 6.03
N ALA A 339 18.52 -18.16 4.69
CA ALA A 339 19.25 -17.13 3.96
C ALA A 339 18.55 -15.78 4.09
N LEU A 340 17.21 -15.76 3.98
CA LEU A 340 16.42 -14.54 4.11
C LEU A 340 16.53 -13.94 5.53
N ARG A 341 16.40 -14.75 6.59
CA ARG A 341 16.62 -14.26 7.97
C ARG A 341 18.02 -13.65 8.15
N ARG A 342 19.07 -14.30 7.61
CA ARG A 342 20.44 -13.76 7.68
C ARG A 342 20.57 -12.44 6.91
N LEU A 343 19.95 -12.33 5.74
CA LEU A 343 19.95 -11.10 4.96
C LEU A 343 19.27 -9.97 5.73
N VAL A 344 18.08 -10.20 6.29
CA VAL A 344 17.35 -9.22 7.12
C VAL A 344 18.21 -8.74 8.30
N GLN A 345 18.88 -9.64 9.01
CA GLN A 345 19.76 -9.24 10.12
C GLN A 345 20.92 -8.34 9.66
N ARG A 346 21.49 -8.59 8.48
CA ARG A 346 22.55 -7.73 7.91
C ARG A 346 21.99 -6.35 7.54
N VAL A 347 20.78 -6.30 6.95
CA VAL A 347 20.11 -5.04 6.55
C VAL A 347 19.75 -4.21 7.78
N LYS A 348 19.29 -4.84 8.87
CA LYS A 348 19.01 -4.15 10.14
C LYS A 348 20.26 -3.50 10.75
N ALA A 349 21.42 -4.12 10.57
CA ALA A 349 22.65 -3.70 11.26
C ALA A 349 23.38 -2.54 10.56
N ARG A 350 23.34 -2.47 9.23
CA ARG A 350 24.10 -1.49 8.45
C ARG A 350 23.64 -1.39 7.00
N PRO A 351 23.95 -0.30 6.28
CA PRO A 351 23.72 -0.21 4.84
C PRO A 351 24.29 -1.43 4.09
N PHE A 352 23.45 -2.01 3.23
CA PHE A 352 23.79 -3.27 2.58
C PHE A 352 24.39 -3.04 1.19
N THR A 353 25.54 -3.63 0.95
CA THR A 353 26.16 -3.69 -0.39
C THR A 353 26.35 -5.13 -0.78
N PHE A 354 25.80 -5.53 -1.91
CA PHE A 354 26.04 -6.85 -2.48
C PHE A 354 27.37 -6.82 -3.22
N SER A 355 28.31 -7.65 -2.79
CA SER A 355 29.53 -7.94 -3.52
C SER A 355 29.52 -9.40 -3.95
N LEU A 356 29.67 -9.65 -5.24
CA LEU A 356 30.09 -10.95 -5.73
C LEU A 356 31.55 -11.10 -5.30
N VAL A 357 31.79 -11.63 -4.11
CA VAL A 357 33.12 -12.14 -3.78
C VAL A 357 33.27 -13.41 -4.62
N ALA A 358 34.08 -13.32 -5.68
CA ALA A 358 34.63 -14.49 -6.31
C ALA A 358 35.44 -15.20 -5.24
N GLY A 359 34.93 -16.32 -4.74
CA GLY A 359 35.60 -17.29 -3.93
C GLY A 359 36.03 -18.43 -4.79
#